data_ad1ad77191ac6f0dbc722426ddfe3ab5
#
_entry.id   ad1ad77191ac6f0dbc722426ddfe3ab5
#
_cell.length_a   1.000
_cell.length_b   1.000
_cell.length_c   1.000
_cell.angle_alpha   90.00
_cell.angle_beta   90.00
_cell.angle_gamma   90.00
#
_symmetry.space_group_name_H-M   'P 1'
#
loop_
_entity.id
_entity.type
_entity.pdbx_description
1 polymer ?
#
loop_
_entity_poly.entity_id
_entity_poly.type
_entity_poly.pdbx_seq_one_letter_code
_entity_poly.pdbx_strand_id
1 'polypeptide(L)'
;GMARGELNLSEARIKEVHKAIVREDEPAKQAQVGHWKTDPNWLTNYKGEQIDFTPPAEVPEAMHQLLDRTKADIEKIERKAKDAPHPALVAFAFHRDYVTIHPFHDGNGRTARIFSNLLLMRFGYAPVIVHVEEKETYNRYLAEVQVYDAPTDLFDSFMAERLIRAQELVIDAIEGKDLTEPDDLDKRLKLLELITTDGKTDPIKRDVESITRLYEVVLKPMFRSFVDGMGKLSSFFSEITYSMNVNGSEQEAISNKDRLFDD
;
A
#
# COMPACT_ATOMS: atom_id res chain seq x y z
N GLY A 1 8.89 6.34 -17.70
CA GLY A 1 9.04 7.75 -18.03
C GLY A 1 8.62 8.72 -16.92
N MET A 2 7.83 8.32 -15.91
CA MET A 2 7.32 9.25 -14.86
C MET A 2 8.32 9.54 -13.73
N ALA A 3 9.36 8.77 -13.57
CA ALA A 3 10.30 8.90 -12.45
C ALA A 3 11.43 9.92 -12.67
N ARG A 4 11.46 10.65 -13.78
CA ARG A 4 12.50 11.64 -14.08
C ARG A 4 11.89 12.99 -14.49
N GLY A 5 11.44 13.74 -13.50
CA GLY A 5 11.35 15.22 -13.64
C GLY A 5 10.09 15.82 -14.25
N GLU A 6 9.24 15.09 -14.97
CA GLU A 6 8.06 15.68 -15.62
C GLU A 6 6.75 15.03 -15.12
N LEU A 7 6.37 15.36 -13.90
CA LEU A 7 4.99 15.12 -13.46
C LEU A 7 4.11 16.18 -14.13
N ASN A 8 3.51 15.85 -15.27
CA ASN A 8 2.47 16.70 -15.85
C ASN A 8 1.17 16.53 -15.05
N LEU A 9 1.02 17.36 -14.01
CA LEU A 9 -0.17 17.38 -13.18
C LEU A 9 -1.26 18.17 -13.91
N SER A 10 -2.18 17.46 -14.59
CA SER A 10 -3.29 18.05 -15.34
C SER A 10 -4.54 17.19 -15.22
N GLU A 11 -5.71 17.79 -15.46
CA GLU A 11 -6.98 17.08 -15.48
C GLU A 11 -6.98 15.93 -16.51
N ALA A 12 -6.44 16.17 -17.69
CA ALA A 12 -6.33 15.14 -18.72
C ALA A 12 -5.51 13.94 -18.22
N ARG A 13 -4.40 14.20 -17.53
CA ARG A 13 -3.55 13.14 -16.96
C ARG A 13 -4.24 12.38 -15.84
N ILE A 14 -4.99 13.07 -15.00
CA ILE A 14 -5.78 12.41 -13.93
C ILE A 14 -6.82 11.48 -14.55
N LYS A 15 -7.56 11.93 -15.57
CA LYS A 15 -8.56 11.13 -16.28
C LYS A 15 -7.92 9.93 -16.99
N GLU A 16 -6.75 10.09 -17.57
CA GLU A 16 -6.00 9.02 -18.22
C GLU A 16 -5.55 7.95 -17.21
N VAL A 17 -4.97 8.36 -16.08
CA VAL A 17 -4.56 7.44 -15.02
C VAL A 17 -5.77 6.71 -14.45
N HIS A 18 -6.88 7.43 -14.21
CA HIS A 18 -8.12 6.81 -13.75
C HIS A 18 -8.60 5.71 -14.72
N LYS A 19 -8.58 5.97 -16.04
CA LYS A 19 -8.90 4.96 -17.06
C LYS A 19 -7.98 3.74 -17.01
N ALA A 20 -6.74 3.91 -16.64
CA ALA A 20 -5.78 2.81 -16.57
C ALA A 20 -5.97 1.90 -15.35
N ILE A 21 -6.51 2.43 -14.25
CA ILE A 21 -6.59 1.71 -12.96
C ILE A 21 -7.99 1.25 -12.57
N VAL A 22 -9.02 1.79 -13.22
CA VAL A 22 -10.43 1.41 -12.96
C VAL A 22 -10.94 0.59 -14.12
N ARG A 23 -11.51 -0.55 -13.79
CA ARG A 23 -12.22 -1.42 -14.73
C ARG A 23 -13.58 -1.73 -14.14
N GLU A 24 -14.59 -1.64 -14.97
CA GLU A 24 -15.97 -1.94 -14.63
C GLU A 24 -16.51 -3.00 -15.58
N ASP A 25 -17.18 -4.00 -15.05
CA ASP A 25 -17.76 -5.07 -15.86
C ASP A 25 -19.09 -4.61 -16.51
N GLU A 26 -19.78 -3.67 -15.87
CA GLU A 26 -21.04 -3.12 -16.36
C GLU A 26 -20.78 -2.03 -17.41
N PRO A 27 -21.30 -2.16 -18.65
CA PRO A 27 -21.03 -1.22 -19.75
C PRO A 27 -21.38 0.24 -19.42
N ALA A 28 -22.47 0.47 -18.68
CA ALA A 28 -22.89 1.82 -18.28
C ALA A 28 -21.88 2.48 -17.33
N LYS A 29 -21.32 1.73 -16.38
CA LYS A 29 -20.27 2.21 -15.47
C LYS A 29 -18.93 2.35 -16.18
N GLN A 30 -18.61 1.43 -17.07
CA GLN A 30 -17.38 1.50 -17.89
C GLN A 30 -17.35 2.77 -18.74
N ALA A 31 -18.49 3.24 -19.25
CA ALA A 31 -18.59 4.48 -20.01
C ALA A 31 -18.25 5.74 -19.17
N GLN A 32 -18.38 5.67 -17.85
CA GLN A 32 -18.06 6.77 -16.93
C GLN A 32 -16.58 6.80 -16.54
N VAL A 33 -15.82 5.74 -16.80
CA VAL A 33 -14.40 5.63 -16.44
C VAL A 33 -13.58 6.69 -17.17
N GLY A 34 -12.86 7.52 -16.40
CA GLY A 34 -12.06 8.63 -16.91
C GLY A 34 -12.86 9.90 -17.21
N HIS A 35 -14.12 9.96 -16.81
CA HIS A 35 -14.96 11.15 -16.86
C HIS A 35 -15.33 11.60 -15.46
N TRP A 36 -15.46 12.92 -15.25
CA TRP A 36 -15.96 13.44 -14.00
C TRP A 36 -17.37 12.89 -13.75
N LYS A 37 -17.70 12.67 -12.49
CA LYS A 37 -19.02 12.17 -12.09
C LYS A 37 -20.15 13.10 -12.59
N THR A 38 -21.26 12.50 -12.98
CA THR A 38 -22.47 13.22 -13.42
C THR A 38 -23.54 13.23 -12.34
N ASP A 39 -23.45 12.33 -11.38
CA ASP A 39 -24.40 12.17 -10.30
C ASP A 39 -23.71 12.41 -8.96
N PRO A 40 -24.43 12.93 -7.95
CA PRO A 40 -23.91 13.05 -6.59
C PRO A 40 -23.45 11.69 -6.06
N ASN A 41 -22.37 11.69 -5.32
CA ASN A 41 -21.91 10.54 -4.58
C ASN A 41 -21.66 10.90 -3.11
N TRP A 42 -21.72 9.92 -2.28
CA TRP A 42 -21.61 10.03 -0.84
C TRP A 42 -20.99 8.76 -0.26
N LEU A 43 -20.55 8.85 0.98
CA LEU A 43 -20.16 7.67 1.78
C LEU A 43 -20.75 7.78 3.18
N THR A 44 -20.78 6.66 3.88
CA THR A 44 -21.11 6.63 5.30
C THR A 44 -19.81 6.64 6.11
N ASN A 45 -19.69 7.59 7.05
CA ASN A 45 -18.51 7.69 7.92
C ASN A 45 -18.56 6.65 9.07
N TYR A 46 -17.54 6.65 9.90
CA TYR A 46 -17.41 5.74 11.05
C TYR A 46 -18.46 5.98 12.16
N LYS A 47 -19.17 7.11 12.14
CA LYS A 47 -20.30 7.42 13.05
C LYS A 47 -21.66 7.02 12.45
N GLY A 48 -21.69 6.49 11.22
CA GLY A 48 -22.92 6.16 10.51
C GLY A 48 -23.60 7.35 9.82
N GLU A 49 -22.91 8.50 9.72
CA GLU A 49 -23.43 9.72 9.08
C GLU A 49 -23.06 9.73 7.60
N GLN A 50 -23.98 10.25 6.77
CA GLN A 50 -23.72 10.45 5.35
C GLN A 50 -22.81 11.66 5.16
N ILE A 51 -21.74 11.49 4.39
CA ILE A 51 -20.85 12.54 3.91
C ILE A 51 -21.09 12.71 2.42
N ASP A 52 -21.62 13.86 2.05
CA ASP A 52 -21.79 14.24 0.65
C ASP A 52 -20.50 14.88 0.13
N PHE A 53 -20.08 14.45 -1.05
CA PHE A 53 -18.92 15.00 -1.73
C PHE A 53 -19.30 16.19 -2.62
N THR A 54 -18.29 16.89 -3.15
CA THR A 54 -18.48 18.02 -4.06
C THR A 54 -19.54 17.71 -5.12
N PRO A 55 -20.56 18.56 -5.32
CA PRO A 55 -21.58 18.36 -6.35
C PRO A 55 -20.98 18.21 -7.75
N PRO A 56 -21.54 17.40 -8.65
CA PRO A 56 -21.00 17.17 -9.99
C PRO A 56 -20.71 18.44 -10.78
N ALA A 57 -21.58 19.45 -10.69
CA ALA A 57 -21.41 20.72 -11.39
C ALA A 57 -20.19 21.54 -10.92
N GLU A 58 -19.75 21.34 -9.68
CA GLU A 58 -18.64 22.05 -9.06
C GLU A 58 -17.29 21.30 -9.22
N VAL A 59 -17.32 20.03 -9.58
CA VAL A 59 -16.12 19.21 -9.70
C VAL A 59 -15.06 19.79 -10.64
N PRO A 60 -15.40 20.28 -11.86
CA PRO A 60 -14.38 20.84 -12.76
C PRO A 60 -13.63 22.01 -12.13
N GLU A 61 -14.33 22.94 -11.52
CA GLU A 61 -13.73 24.11 -10.89
C GLU A 61 -12.90 23.74 -9.66
N ALA A 62 -13.41 22.86 -8.79
CA ALA A 62 -12.71 22.39 -7.62
C ALA A 62 -11.40 21.65 -8.00
N MET A 63 -11.43 20.83 -9.05
CA MET A 63 -10.25 20.15 -9.57
C MET A 63 -9.25 21.15 -10.18
N HIS A 64 -9.72 22.15 -10.90
CA HIS A 64 -8.86 23.20 -11.45
C HIS A 64 -8.11 23.93 -10.33
N GLN A 65 -8.82 24.38 -9.30
CA GLN A 65 -8.24 25.06 -8.14
C GLN A 65 -7.25 24.17 -7.37
N LEU A 66 -7.56 22.88 -7.16
CA LEU A 66 -6.64 21.92 -6.56
C LEU A 66 -5.34 21.83 -7.33
N LEU A 67 -5.43 21.69 -8.66
CA LEU A 67 -4.27 21.52 -9.51
C LEU A 67 -3.42 22.78 -9.56
N ASP A 68 -4.02 23.95 -9.66
CA ASP A 68 -3.30 25.21 -9.75
C ASP A 68 -2.59 25.56 -8.44
N ARG A 69 -3.24 25.34 -7.29
CA ARG A 69 -2.61 25.48 -5.98
C ARG A 69 -1.43 24.52 -5.83
N THR A 70 -1.61 23.26 -6.19
CA THR A 70 -0.54 22.25 -6.11
C THR A 70 0.64 22.63 -7.00
N LYS A 71 0.41 23.11 -8.22
CA LYS A 71 1.47 23.57 -9.14
C LYS A 71 2.21 24.78 -8.56
N ALA A 72 1.47 25.76 -8.01
CA ALA A 72 2.09 26.92 -7.38
C ALA A 72 3.00 26.55 -6.20
N ASP A 73 2.59 25.60 -5.39
CA ASP A 73 3.40 25.09 -4.28
C ASP A 73 4.64 24.33 -4.77
N ILE A 74 4.50 23.50 -5.83
CA ILE A 74 5.63 22.85 -6.50
C ILE A 74 6.65 23.90 -7.00
N GLU A 75 6.18 24.95 -7.67
CA GLU A 75 7.05 26.02 -8.15
C GLU A 75 7.78 26.74 -7.02
N LYS A 76 7.12 27.03 -5.90
CA LYS A 76 7.76 27.61 -4.72
C LYS A 76 8.87 26.71 -4.18
N ILE A 77 8.62 25.41 -4.10
CA ILE A 77 9.62 24.42 -3.63
C ILE A 77 10.83 24.40 -4.56
N GLU A 78 10.60 24.32 -5.88
CA GLU A 78 11.66 24.26 -6.88
C GLU A 78 12.52 25.54 -6.90
N ARG A 79 11.90 26.68 -6.71
CA ARG A 79 12.59 27.99 -6.59
C ARG A 79 13.22 28.20 -5.22
N LYS A 80 13.03 27.27 -4.27
CA LYS A 80 13.50 27.41 -2.87
C LYS A 80 12.99 28.70 -2.22
N ALA A 81 11.73 29.06 -2.47
CA ALA A 81 11.13 30.23 -1.89
C ALA A 81 11.10 30.13 -0.35
N LYS A 82 11.20 31.28 0.35
CA LYS A 82 11.21 31.32 1.82
C LYS A 82 9.93 30.75 2.44
N ASP A 83 8.80 30.94 1.75
CA ASP A 83 7.46 30.49 2.12
C ASP A 83 7.06 29.17 1.44
N ALA A 84 8.01 28.44 0.88
CA ALA A 84 7.73 27.15 0.26
C ALA A 84 7.27 26.14 1.32
N PRO A 85 6.14 25.48 1.10
CA PRO A 85 5.69 24.42 1.99
C PRO A 85 6.64 23.19 1.91
N HIS A 86 6.61 22.35 2.95
CA HIS A 86 7.34 21.10 2.88
C HIS A 86 6.73 20.18 1.81
N PRO A 87 7.52 19.53 0.92
CA PRO A 87 7.00 18.71 -0.19
C PRO A 87 6.01 17.63 0.24
N ALA A 88 6.25 16.99 1.40
CA ALA A 88 5.35 15.96 1.92
C ALA A 88 3.96 16.55 2.25
N LEU A 89 3.91 17.75 2.83
CA LEU A 89 2.64 18.41 3.15
C LEU A 89 1.84 18.76 1.90
N VAL A 90 2.52 19.12 0.80
CA VAL A 90 1.85 19.34 -0.51
C VAL A 90 1.21 18.05 -1.01
N ALA A 91 1.91 16.92 -0.90
CA ALA A 91 1.38 15.63 -1.30
C ALA A 91 0.20 15.18 -0.42
N PHE A 92 0.26 15.43 0.89
CA PHE A 92 -0.80 15.08 1.83
C PHE A 92 -2.03 15.97 1.64
N ALA A 93 -1.84 17.28 1.45
CA ALA A 93 -2.91 18.22 1.13
C ALA A 93 -3.60 17.84 -0.19
N PHE A 94 -2.81 17.55 -1.24
CA PHE A 94 -3.36 17.07 -2.51
C PHE A 94 -4.23 15.83 -2.31
N HIS A 95 -3.74 14.85 -1.56
CA HIS A 95 -4.46 13.61 -1.28
C HIS A 95 -5.81 13.88 -0.61
N ARG A 96 -5.79 14.62 0.50
CA ARG A 96 -6.97 14.97 1.30
C ARG A 96 -8.00 15.72 0.47
N ASP A 97 -7.56 16.76 -0.22
CA ASP A 97 -8.47 17.64 -0.98
C ASP A 97 -9.05 16.93 -2.21
N TYR A 98 -8.25 16.07 -2.85
CA TYR A 98 -8.74 15.22 -3.94
C TYR A 98 -9.84 14.25 -3.48
N VAL A 99 -9.64 13.59 -2.33
CA VAL A 99 -10.63 12.67 -1.78
C VAL A 99 -11.87 13.43 -1.33
N THR A 100 -11.75 14.67 -0.87
CA THR A 100 -12.88 15.55 -0.51
C THR A 100 -13.68 15.97 -1.75
N ILE A 101 -13.04 16.31 -2.85
CA ILE A 101 -13.70 16.61 -4.12
C ILE A 101 -14.43 15.38 -4.66
N HIS A 102 -13.79 14.21 -4.56
CA HIS A 102 -14.33 12.91 -5.01
C HIS A 102 -14.82 12.94 -6.47
N PRO A 103 -13.93 13.28 -7.43
CA PRO A 103 -14.33 13.71 -8.77
C PRO A 103 -14.92 12.61 -9.67
N PHE A 104 -14.74 11.33 -9.36
CA PHE A 104 -15.23 10.20 -10.14
C PHE A 104 -16.30 9.41 -9.38
N HIS A 105 -17.01 8.54 -10.07
CA HIS A 105 -17.98 7.63 -9.44
C HIS A 105 -17.33 6.60 -8.54
N ASP A 106 -16.19 6.01 -8.97
CA ASP A 106 -15.35 5.11 -8.19
C ASP A 106 -13.86 5.40 -8.45
N GLY A 107 -12.96 4.74 -7.75
CA GLY A 107 -11.50 4.85 -7.95
C GLY A 107 -10.85 6.10 -7.38
N ASN A 108 -11.58 6.98 -6.70
CA ASN A 108 -11.05 8.24 -6.18
C ASN A 108 -9.89 8.02 -5.20
N GLY A 109 -10.03 7.11 -4.24
CA GLY A 109 -8.96 6.80 -3.29
C GLY A 109 -7.72 6.20 -3.95
N ARG A 110 -7.90 5.35 -4.99
CA ARG A 110 -6.78 4.78 -5.77
C ARG A 110 -6.04 5.88 -6.52
N THR A 111 -6.78 6.76 -7.19
CA THR A 111 -6.22 7.88 -7.94
C THR A 111 -5.51 8.87 -7.02
N ALA A 112 -6.11 9.24 -5.89
CA ALA A 112 -5.50 10.12 -4.89
C ALA A 112 -4.15 9.57 -4.40
N ARG A 113 -4.09 8.29 -4.02
CA ARG A 113 -2.84 7.63 -3.59
C ARG A 113 -1.77 7.63 -4.67
N ILE A 114 -2.13 7.38 -5.92
CA ILE A 114 -1.16 7.39 -7.01
C ILE A 114 -0.57 8.79 -7.18
N PHE A 115 -1.39 9.84 -7.27
CA PHE A 115 -0.88 11.18 -7.51
C PHE A 115 -0.13 11.76 -6.31
N SER A 116 -0.59 11.53 -5.08
CA SER A 116 0.16 11.94 -3.88
C SER A 116 1.52 11.24 -3.78
N ASN A 117 1.59 9.96 -4.12
CA ASN A 117 2.86 9.23 -4.16
C ASN A 117 3.76 9.70 -5.33
N LEU A 118 3.22 10.05 -6.48
CA LEU A 118 3.99 10.67 -7.55
C LEU A 118 4.56 12.03 -7.14
N LEU A 119 3.82 12.83 -6.37
CA LEU A 119 4.32 14.09 -5.80
C LEU A 119 5.45 13.82 -4.81
N LEU A 120 5.33 12.87 -3.89
CA LEU A 120 6.41 12.49 -2.98
C LEU A 120 7.66 12.05 -3.75
N MET A 121 7.50 11.14 -4.71
CA MET A 121 8.62 10.62 -5.51
C MET A 121 9.30 11.68 -6.37
N ARG A 122 8.57 12.71 -6.84
CA ARG A 122 9.15 13.86 -7.54
C ARG A 122 10.23 14.56 -6.70
N PHE A 123 10.00 14.64 -5.41
CA PHE A 123 10.91 15.30 -4.46
C PHE A 123 11.86 14.32 -3.76
N GLY A 124 11.99 13.09 -4.25
CA GLY A 124 12.94 12.11 -3.76
C GLY A 124 12.49 11.34 -2.51
N TYR A 125 11.21 11.43 -2.13
CA TYR A 125 10.64 10.64 -1.04
C TYR A 125 10.16 9.27 -1.53
N ALA A 126 10.17 8.30 -0.62
CA ALA A 126 9.53 7.00 -0.86
C ALA A 126 7.99 7.16 -0.94
N PRO A 127 7.30 6.27 -1.67
CA PRO A 127 5.84 6.24 -1.67
C PRO A 127 5.28 5.82 -0.32
N VAL A 128 4.19 6.47 0.10
CA VAL A 128 3.46 6.11 1.33
C VAL A 128 2.47 4.99 1.01
N ILE A 129 2.45 3.98 1.86
CA ILE A 129 1.49 2.88 1.85
C ILE A 129 0.69 2.93 3.15
N VAL A 130 -0.64 2.91 3.02
CA VAL A 130 -1.56 2.74 4.14
C VAL A 130 -1.97 1.26 4.14
N HIS A 131 -1.62 0.54 5.18
CA HIS A 131 -1.95 -0.87 5.32
C HIS A 131 -3.44 -1.09 5.59
N VAL A 132 -3.93 -2.30 5.35
CA VAL A 132 -5.36 -2.63 5.51
C VAL A 132 -5.82 -2.44 6.95
N GLU A 133 -4.97 -2.78 7.91
CA GLU A 133 -5.19 -2.65 9.35
C GLU A 133 -5.33 -1.18 9.79
N GLU A 134 -4.74 -0.25 9.03
CA GLU A 134 -4.76 1.18 9.29
C GLU A 134 -5.94 1.90 8.62
N LYS A 135 -6.70 1.20 7.79
CA LYS A 135 -7.77 1.77 6.95
C LYS A 135 -8.84 2.49 7.78
N GLU A 136 -9.20 1.94 8.93
CA GLU A 136 -10.21 2.56 9.80
C GLU A 136 -9.71 3.90 10.37
N THR A 137 -8.49 3.94 10.88
CA THR A 137 -7.85 5.16 11.40
C THR A 137 -7.68 6.21 10.30
N TYR A 138 -7.23 5.81 9.13
CA TYR A 138 -7.13 6.67 7.96
C TYR A 138 -8.47 7.30 7.57
N ASN A 139 -9.54 6.48 7.46
CA ASN A 139 -10.87 6.98 7.12
C ASN A 139 -11.43 7.91 8.20
N ARG A 140 -11.16 7.62 9.47
CA ARG A 140 -11.57 8.48 10.60
C ARG A 140 -10.92 9.85 10.51
N TYR A 141 -9.60 9.93 10.31
CA TYR A 141 -8.90 11.22 10.21
C TYR A 141 -9.32 12.03 8.99
N LEU A 142 -9.59 11.37 7.86
CA LEU A 142 -10.18 12.05 6.71
C LEU A 142 -11.56 12.63 7.04
N ALA A 143 -12.44 11.86 7.66
CA ALA A 143 -13.78 12.31 8.02
C ALA A 143 -13.75 13.47 9.03
N GLU A 144 -12.83 13.43 10.01
CA GLU A 144 -12.68 14.54 10.96
C GLU A 144 -12.36 15.86 10.27
N VAL A 145 -11.48 15.85 9.30
CA VAL A 145 -11.12 17.05 8.52
C VAL A 145 -12.24 17.46 7.56
N GLN A 146 -12.85 16.49 6.88
CA GLN A 146 -13.83 16.77 5.81
C GLN A 146 -15.20 17.26 6.34
N VAL A 147 -15.61 16.75 7.49
CA VAL A 147 -16.97 16.93 8.00
C VAL A 147 -17.02 17.83 9.22
N TYR A 148 -16.03 17.71 10.09
CA TYR A 148 -16.03 18.38 11.38
C TYR A 148 -15.07 19.57 11.45
N ASP A 149 -14.50 19.95 10.29
CA ASP A 149 -13.55 21.09 10.17
C ASP A 149 -12.39 20.98 11.19
N ALA A 150 -12.00 19.74 11.51
CA ALA A 150 -10.90 19.50 12.42
C ALA A 150 -9.58 19.95 11.79
N PRO A 151 -8.57 20.35 12.60
CA PRO A 151 -7.23 20.61 12.11
C PRO A 151 -6.67 19.44 11.33
N THR A 152 -5.91 19.73 10.27
CA THR A 152 -5.32 18.70 9.41
C THR A 152 -4.22 17.89 10.08
N ASP A 153 -3.74 18.34 11.24
CA ASP A 153 -2.58 17.82 11.96
C ASP A 153 -2.63 16.30 12.22
N LEU A 154 -3.83 15.78 12.55
CA LEU A 154 -3.98 14.33 12.79
C LEU A 154 -3.78 13.52 11.50
N PHE A 155 -4.34 13.98 10.39
CA PHE A 155 -4.16 13.33 9.10
C PHE A 155 -2.72 13.49 8.60
N ASP A 156 -2.18 14.69 8.69
CA ASP A 156 -0.83 15.01 8.23
C ASP A 156 0.23 14.25 9.04
N SER A 157 0.06 14.14 10.37
CA SER A 157 0.92 13.34 11.25
C SER A 157 0.83 11.85 10.94
N PHE A 158 -0.39 11.34 10.74
CA PHE A 158 -0.60 9.96 10.33
C PHE A 158 0.14 9.64 9.03
N MET A 159 0.03 10.48 8.00
CA MET A 159 0.71 10.29 6.73
C MET A 159 2.25 10.45 6.86
N ALA A 160 2.70 11.36 7.71
CA ALA A 160 4.13 11.59 7.96
C ALA A 160 4.80 10.38 8.63
N GLU A 161 4.15 9.73 9.60
CA GLU A 161 4.66 8.50 10.21
C GLU A 161 4.87 7.38 9.18
N ARG A 162 3.92 7.22 8.22
CA ARG A 162 4.04 6.23 7.13
C ARG A 162 5.16 6.59 6.16
N LEU A 163 5.33 7.89 5.91
CA LEU A 163 6.44 8.36 5.09
C LEU A 163 7.80 8.09 5.76
N ILE A 164 7.92 8.35 7.06
CA ILE A 164 9.12 8.04 7.84
C ILE A 164 9.43 6.55 7.76
N ARG A 165 8.45 5.69 8.03
CA ARG A 165 8.59 4.23 7.92
C ARG A 165 9.04 3.80 6.51
N ALA A 166 8.45 4.39 5.47
CA ALA A 166 8.83 4.07 4.09
C ALA A 166 10.28 4.50 3.79
N GLN A 167 10.73 5.64 4.32
CA GLN A 167 12.11 6.11 4.19
C GLN A 167 13.09 5.21 4.97
N GLU A 168 12.73 4.78 6.17
CA GLU A 168 13.52 3.84 6.98
C GLU A 168 13.71 2.51 6.24
N LEU A 169 12.65 1.97 5.62
CA LEU A 169 12.75 0.76 4.80
C LEU A 169 13.71 0.92 3.61
N VAL A 170 13.72 2.08 2.97
CA VAL A 170 14.68 2.37 1.89
C VAL A 170 16.11 2.41 2.43
N ILE A 171 16.33 3.03 3.59
CA ILE A 171 17.65 3.09 4.23
C ILE A 171 18.10 1.68 4.61
N ASP A 172 17.24 0.89 5.25
CA ASP A 172 17.53 -0.48 5.66
C ASP A 172 17.88 -1.37 4.45
N ALA A 173 17.15 -1.18 3.32
CA ALA A 173 17.47 -1.86 2.06
C ALA A 173 18.86 -1.50 1.53
N ILE A 174 19.24 -0.21 1.58
CA ILE A 174 20.55 0.28 1.14
C ILE A 174 21.67 -0.30 2.04
N GLU A 175 21.41 -0.44 3.33
CA GLU A 175 22.33 -1.02 4.31
C GLU A 175 22.39 -2.56 4.23
N GLY A 176 21.58 -3.17 3.36
CA GLY A 176 21.55 -4.63 3.18
C GLY A 176 20.88 -5.39 4.32
N LYS A 177 20.07 -4.72 5.13
CA LYS A 177 19.29 -5.36 6.19
C LYS A 177 18.18 -6.23 5.60
N ASP A 178 17.81 -7.28 6.33
CA ASP A 178 16.65 -8.10 5.98
C ASP A 178 15.35 -7.30 6.18
N LEU A 179 14.63 -7.11 5.09
CA LEU A 179 13.35 -6.39 5.07
C LEU A 179 12.14 -7.31 5.22
N THR A 180 12.36 -8.59 5.51
CA THR A 180 11.27 -9.56 5.66
C THR A 180 10.43 -9.21 6.89
N GLU A 181 9.17 -8.84 6.65
CA GLU A 181 8.20 -8.61 7.74
C GLU A 181 7.60 -9.96 8.19
N PRO A 182 7.18 -10.07 9.47
CA PRO A 182 6.52 -11.29 9.98
C PRO A 182 5.32 -11.74 9.14
N ASP A 183 4.60 -10.78 8.55
CA ASP A 183 3.40 -11.03 7.72
C ASP A 183 3.70 -11.46 6.28
N ASP A 184 4.96 -11.50 5.86
CA ASP A 184 5.32 -11.87 4.49
C ASP A 184 5.01 -13.34 4.19
N LEU A 185 4.93 -14.18 5.21
CA LEU A 185 4.52 -15.56 5.05
C LEU A 185 3.07 -15.67 4.57
N ASP A 186 2.15 -14.94 5.21
CA ASP A 186 0.74 -14.93 4.84
C ASP A 186 0.52 -14.34 3.43
N LYS A 187 1.28 -13.32 3.09
CA LYS A 187 1.26 -12.74 1.73
C LYS A 187 1.75 -13.74 0.68
N ARG A 188 2.81 -14.49 0.98
CA ARG A 188 3.34 -15.55 0.10
C ARG A 188 2.37 -16.71 -0.04
N LEU A 189 1.70 -17.11 1.04
CA LEU A 189 0.68 -18.15 1.01
C LEU A 189 -0.53 -17.73 0.18
N LYS A 190 -1.05 -16.49 0.38
CA LYS A 190 -2.13 -15.93 -0.46
C LYS A 190 -1.74 -15.82 -1.94
N LEU A 191 -0.51 -15.42 -2.23
CA LEU A 191 -0.02 -15.38 -3.61
C LEU A 191 0.02 -16.78 -4.22
N LEU A 192 0.48 -17.80 -3.46
CA LEU A 192 0.45 -19.20 -3.87
C LEU A 192 -0.99 -19.70 -4.11
N GLU A 193 -1.93 -19.38 -3.24
CA GLU A 193 -3.35 -19.68 -3.41
C GLU A 193 -3.90 -19.05 -4.70
N LEU A 194 -3.59 -17.78 -4.97
CA LEU A 194 -4.00 -17.09 -6.20
C LEU A 194 -3.43 -17.75 -7.45
N ILE A 195 -2.16 -18.14 -7.42
CA ILE A 195 -1.50 -18.83 -8.55
C ILE A 195 -2.08 -20.23 -8.75
N THR A 196 -2.48 -20.91 -7.67
CA THR A 196 -3.05 -22.26 -7.73
C THR A 196 -4.54 -22.28 -8.03
N THR A 197 -5.28 -21.21 -7.73
CA THR A 197 -6.74 -21.09 -7.98
C THR A 197 -7.08 -20.46 -9.32
N ASP A 198 -6.14 -19.77 -9.97
CA ASP A 198 -6.36 -19.18 -11.30
C ASP A 198 -6.35 -20.31 -12.36
N GLY A 199 -7.46 -21.02 -12.46
CA GLY A 199 -7.80 -22.27 -13.17
C GLY A 199 -7.25 -22.49 -14.60
N LYS A 200 -6.06 -21.99 -14.89
CA LYS A 200 -5.29 -22.19 -16.13
C LYS A 200 -3.98 -22.95 -15.95
N THR A 201 -3.62 -23.34 -14.73
CA THR A 201 -2.52 -24.25 -14.51
C THR A 201 -3.08 -25.66 -14.35
N ASP A 202 -2.59 -26.61 -15.16
CA ASP A 202 -2.77 -28.03 -14.91
C ASP A 202 -2.49 -28.28 -13.42
N PRO A 203 -3.31 -29.12 -12.75
CA PRO A 203 -3.08 -29.45 -11.35
C PRO A 203 -1.62 -29.89 -11.19
N ILE A 204 -0.90 -29.23 -10.27
CA ILE A 204 0.51 -29.54 -10.01
C ILE A 204 0.58 -31.06 -9.81
N LYS A 205 1.18 -31.74 -10.76
CA LYS A 205 1.38 -33.20 -10.65
C LYS A 205 2.20 -33.45 -9.38
N ARG A 206 1.76 -34.41 -8.57
CA ARG A 206 2.50 -34.87 -7.40
C ARG A 206 3.67 -35.77 -7.86
N ASP A 207 4.58 -35.14 -8.63
CA ASP A 207 5.84 -35.78 -8.97
C ASP A 207 6.95 -35.31 -8.02
N VAL A 208 8.04 -36.07 -8.00
CA VAL A 208 9.18 -35.83 -7.11
C VAL A 208 9.76 -34.41 -7.33
N GLU A 209 9.80 -33.93 -8.56
CA GLU A 209 10.36 -32.63 -8.91
C GLU A 209 9.51 -31.48 -8.33
N SER A 210 8.19 -31.53 -8.46
CA SER A 210 7.25 -30.55 -7.90
C SER A 210 7.27 -30.56 -6.38
N ILE A 211 7.36 -31.74 -5.75
CA ILE A 211 7.45 -31.86 -4.29
C ILE A 211 8.78 -31.31 -3.79
N THR A 212 9.89 -31.65 -4.43
CA THR A 212 11.21 -31.10 -4.07
C THR A 212 11.27 -29.60 -4.23
N ARG A 213 10.72 -29.08 -5.31
CA ARG A 213 10.64 -27.63 -5.52
C ARG A 213 9.81 -26.93 -4.44
N LEU A 214 8.65 -27.49 -4.07
CA LEU A 214 7.81 -26.97 -2.98
C LEU A 214 8.58 -26.97 -1.66
N TYR A 215 9.29 -28.05 -1.38
CA TYR A 215 10.10 -28.17 -0.17
C TYR A 215 11.21 -27.09 -0.13
N GLU A 216 12.04 -27.02 -1.15
CA GLU A 216 13.21 -26.12 -1.18
C GLU A 216 12.81 -24.64 -1.20
N VAL A 217 11.76 -24.29 -1.95
CA VAL A 217 11.39 -22.87 -2.19
C VAL A 217 10.45 -22.33 -1.11
N VAL A 218 9.61 -23.18 -0.52
CA VAL A 218 8.54 -22.73 0.40
C VAL A 218 8.73 -23.30 1.79
N LEU A 219 8.75 -24.63 1.92
CA LEU A 219 8.68 -25.27 3.25
C LEU A 219 9.97 -25.10 4.04
N LYS A 220 11.11 -25.31 3.42
CA LYS A 220 12.42 -25.21 4.08
C LYS A 220 12.72 -23.79 4.61
N PRO A 221 12.54 -22.70 3.83
CA PRO A 221 12.66 -21.34 4.35
C PRO A 221 11.66 -21.01 5.46
N MET A 222 10.42 -21.51 5.35
CA MET A 222 9.38 -21.32 6.37
C MET A 222 9.78 -21.97 7.69
N PHE A 223 10.19 -23.23 7.66
CA PHE A 223 10.64 -23.93 8.86
C PHE A 223 11.91 -23.32 9.47
N ARG A 224 12.85 -22.86 8.65
CA ARG A 224 14.02 -22.12 9.14
C ARG A 224 13.63 -20.86 9.88
N SER A 225 12.75 -20.06 9.30
CA SER A 225 12.24 -18.83 9.95
C SER A 225 11.54 -19.12 11.28
N PHE A 226 10.76 -20.21 11.35
CA PHE A 226 10.11 -20.64 12.57
C PHE A 226 11.13 -21.06 13.64
N VAL A 227 12.10 -21.89 13.28
CA VAL A 227 13.16 -22.35 14.19
C VAL A 227 14.02 -21.20 14.68
N ASP A 228 14.34 -20.23 13.82
CA ASP A 228 15.08 -19.03 14.20
C ASP A 228 14.26 -18.13 15.15
N GLY A 229 12.96 -18.02 14.91
CA GLY A 229 12.02 -17.34 15.82
C GLY A 229 12.00 -17.98 17.20
N MET A 230 11.92 -19.32 17.26
CA MET A 230 11.98 -20.06 18.51
C MET A 230 13.35 -19.92 19.21
N GLY A 231 14.44 -19.83 18.45
CA GLY A 231 15.77 -19.57 19.00
C GLY A 231 15.90 -18.26 19.77
N LYS A 232 15.10 -17.25 19.43
CA LYS A 232 15.03 -15.98 20.19
C LYS A 232 14.46 -16.13 21.60
N LEU A 233 13.73 -17.21 21.85
CA LEU A 233 13.17 -17.55 23.15
C LEU A 233 14.12 -18.41 24.00
N SER A 234 15.32 -18.73 23.51
CA SER A 234 16.29 -19.60 24.19
C SER A 234 16.66 -19.14 25.59
N SER A 235 16.65 -17.83 25.85
CA SER A 235 16.93 -17.27 27.19
C SER A 235 15.85 -17.62 28.24
N PHE A 236 14.68 -18.09 27.82
CA PHE A 236 13.57 -18.47 28.72
C PHE A 236 13.55 -19.96 29.05
N PHE A 237 14.38 -20.77 28.40
CA PHE A 237 14.41 -22.22 28.55
C PHE A 237 15.82 -22.69 28.89
N SER A 238 15.92 -23.74 29.72
CA SER A 238 17.20 -24.36 30.09
C SER A 238 17.79 -25.19 28.94
N GLU A 239 16.94 -25.70 28.07
CA GLU A 239 17.33 -26.53 26.91
C GLU A 239 16.24 -26.43 25.84
N ILE A 240 16.65 -26.36 24.56
CA ILE A 240 15.77 -26.44 23.41
C ILE A 240 16.22 -27.57 22.52
N THR A 241 15.34 -28.54 22.26
CA THR A 241 15.56 -29.65 21.33
C THR A 241 14.58 -29.51 20.16
N TYR A 242 15.06 -29.80 18.97
CA TYR A 242 14.27 -29.80 17.74
C TYR A 242 14.09 -31.24 17.28
N SER A 243 12.88 -31.62 16.92
CA SER A 243 12.60 -32.93 16.32
C SER A 243 11.65 -32.79 15.15
N MET A 244 11.86 -33.52 14.09
CA MET A 244 10.96 -33.57 12.94
C MET A 244 10.42 -35.00 12.83
N ASN A 245 9.09 -35.13 12.74
CA ASN A 245 8.44 -36.41 12.54
C ASN A 245 7.99 -36.53 11.08
N VAL A 246 8.58 -37.46 10.33
CA VAL A 246 8.25 -37.75 8.94
C VAL A 246 7.62 -39.12 8.85
N ASN A 247 6.37 -39.20 8.38
CA ASN A 247 5.62 -40.45 8.21
C ASN A 247 5.47 -41.31 9.48
N GLY A 248 5.41 -40.67 10.66
CA GLY A 248 5.19 -41.39 11.92
C GLY A 248 6.43 -42.02 12.53
N SER A 249 7.61 -41.84 11.94
CA SER A 249 8.89 -42.20 12.55
C SER A 249 9.51 -40.96 13.20
N GLU A 250 9.75 -41.03 14.50
CA GLU A 250 10.52 -40.01 15.23
C GLU A 250 11.98 -40.08 14.75
N GLN A 251 12.48 -38.99 14.21
CA GLN A 251 13.92 -38.79 14.08
C GLN A 251 14.51 -38.32 15.40
N GLU A 252 15.76 -38.69 15.68
CA GLU A 252 16.44 -38.27 16.91
C GLU A 252 16.38 -36.76 17.12
N ALA A 253 16.11 -36.36 18.35
CA ALA A 253 16.09 -34.96 18.75
C ALA A 253 17.48 -34.34 18.55
N ILE A 254 17.56 -33.30 17.73
CA ILE A 254 18.81 -32.64 17.36
C ILE A 254 18.95 -31.36 18.19
N SER A 255 20.06 -31.24 18.90
CA SER A 255 20.38 -30.03 19.67
C SER A 255 20.94 -28.86 18.83
N ASN A 256 21.32 -29.15 17.57
CA ASN A 256 21.81 -28.14 16.63
C ASN A 256 20.83 -27.95 15.49
N LYS A 257 20.18 -26.76 15.49
CA LYS A 257 19.16 -26.36 14.50
C LYS A 257 19.65 -26.42 13.04
N ASP A 258 20.94 -26.21 12.79
CA ASP A 258 21.51 -26.19 11.44
C ASP A 258 21.49 -27.56 10.77
N ARG A 259 21.47 -28.62 11.56
CA ARG A 259 21.37 -30.00 11.04
C ARG A 259 19.95 -30.45 10.67
N LEU A 260 18.94 -29.69 11.06
CA LEU A 260 17.53 -30.04 10.80
C LEU A 260 17.17 -30.03 9.30
N PHE A 261 18.01 -29.43 8.47
CA PHE A 261 17.73 -29.12 7.05
C PHE A 261 18.84 -29.61 6.10
N ASP A 262 19.81 -30.38 6.60
CA ASP A 262 21.01 -30.79 5.82
C ASP A 262 20.89 -32.16 5.15
N ASP A 263 19.78 -32.93 5.34
CA ASP A 263 19.56 -34.25 4.73
C ASP A 263 18.53 -34.22 3.60
#